data_e285ea38942f2bb885827e61f4c5ea3a
#
_entry.id   e285ea38942f2bb885827e61f4c5ea3a
#
_cell.length_a   1.000
_cell.length_b   1.000
_cell.length_c   1.000
_cell.angle_alpha   90.00
_cell.angle_beta   90.00
_cell.angle_gamma   90.00
#
_symmetry.space_group_name_H-M   'P 1'
#
loop_
_entity.id
_entity.type
_entity.pdbx_description
1 polymer ?
#
loop_
_entity_poly.entity_id
_entity_poly.type
_entity_poly.pdbx_seq_one_letter_code
_entity_poly.pdbx_strand_id
1 'polypeptide(L)' 'MKETKLTTVKILSELYNNFKKETIENEFTLQKLVNRSMFLYVNDKNGYKESIHNVTVVSGSHL' A
#
# COMPACT_ATOMS: atom_id res chain seq x y z
N MET A 1 -4.10 -15.39 17.75
CA MET A 1 -4.13 -15.36 16.30
C MET A 1 -5.15 -14.40 15.78
N LYS A 2 -4.80 -13.63 14.79
CA LYS A 2 -5.70 -12.59 14.29
C LYS A 2 -6.51 -13.10 13.13
N GLU A 3 -7.76 -12.73 13.12
CA GLU A 3 -8.60 -13.03 11.99
C GLU A 3 -8.16 -12.21 10.79
N THR A 4 -8.34 -12.76 9.62
CA THR A 4 -8.07 -12.05 8.39
C THR A 4 -9.36 -11.89 7.61
N LYS A 5 -9.39 -10.88 6.76
CA LYS A 5 -10.53 -10.60 5.93
C LYS A 5 -10.07 -10.49 4.49
N LEU A 6 -10.74 -11.19 3.60
CA LEU A 6 -10.42 -11.11 2.18
C LEU A 6 -11.12 -9.90 1.57
N THR A 7 -10.35 -9.02 1.00
CA THR A 7 -10.89 -7.84 0.32
C THR A 7 -10.29 -7.74 -1.06
N THR A 8 -10.94 -6.98 -1.94
CA THR A 8 -10.41 -6.73 -3.27
C THR A 8 -10.22 -5.23 -3.47
N VAL A 9 -9.13 -4.87 -4.12
CA VAL A 9 -8.85 -3.48 -4.46
C VAL A 9 -8.34 -3.41 -5.89
N LYS A 10 -8.56 -2.26 -6.52
CA LYS A 10 -7.99 -2.01 -7.83
C LYS A 10 -6.66 -1.30 -7.65
N ILE A 11 -5.67 -1.74 -8.39
CA ILE A 11 -4.32 -1.20 -8.29
C ILE A 11 -3.87 -0.77 -9.67
N LEU A 12 -3.23 0.39 -9.75
CA LEU A 12 -2.66 0.84 -11.01
C LEU A 12 -1.62 -0.18 -11.46
N SER A 13 -1.76 -0.64 -12.70
CA SER A 13 -0.86 -1.69 -13.22
C SER A 13 0.59 -1.26 -13.17
N GLU A 14 0.86 -0.02 -13.52
CA GLU A 14 2.23 0.48 -13.52
C GLU A 14 2.84 0.46 -12.12
N LEU A 15 2.07 0.91 -11.14
CA LEU A 15 2.54 0.89 -9.76
C LEU A 15 2.75 -0.53 -9.28
N TYR A 16 1.84 -1.41 -9.61
CA TYR A 16 1.95 -2.80 -9.19
C TYR A 16 3.21 -3.43 -9.79
N ASN A 17 3.46 -3.20 -11.07
CA ASN A 17 4.63 -3.76 -11.72
C ASN A 17 5.91 -3.22 -11.11
N ASN A 18 5.95 -1.94 -10.81
CA ASN A 18 7.11 -1.34 -10.17
C ASN A 18 7.31 -1.90 -8.76
N PHE A 19 6.23 -2.09 -8.04
CA PHE A 19 6.30 -2.70 -6.71
C PHE A 19 6.90 -4.10 -6.79
N LYS A 20 6.46 -4.90 -7.76
CA LYS A 20 6.97 -6.25 -7.91
C LYS A 20 8.47 -6.24 -8.23
N LYS A 21 8.90 -5.30 -9.07
CA LYS A 21 10.32 -5.20 -9.39
C LYS A 21 11.15 -4.83 -8.16
N GLU A 22 10.65 -3.91 -7.35
CA GLU A 22 11.37 -3.46 -6.18
C GLU A 22 11.45 -4.52 -5.09
N THR A 23 10.54 -5.46 -5.10
CA THR A 23 10.47 -6.44 -4.02
C THR A 23 10.90 -7.84 -4.43
N ILE A 24 11.46 -7.97 -5.63
CA ILE A 24 11.76 -9.30 -6.17
C ILE A 24 12.79 -10.05 -5.34
N GLU A 25 13.69 -9.34 -4.69
CA GLU A 25 14.75 -10.01 -3.94
C GLU A 25 14.49 -10.06 -2.44
N ASN A 26 13.58 -9.27 -1.93
CA ASN A 26 13.35 -9.23 -0.50
C ASN A 26 12.05 -9.90 -0.08
N GLU A 27 11.34 -10.50 -1.02
CA GLU A 27 10.13 -11.27 -0.77
C GLU A 27 9.07 -10.50 0.02
N PHE A 28 9.08 -9.20 -0.12
CA PHE A 28 8.07 -8.36 0.50
C PHE A 28 6.81 -8.44 -0.35
N THR A 29 5.70 -8.87 0.24
CA THR A 29 4.48 -9.11 -0.52
C THR A 29 3.54 -7.93 -0.45
N LEU A 30 2.62 -7.87 -1.42
CA LEU A 30 1.60 -6.83 -1.41
C LEU A 30 0.76 -6.89 -0.15
N GLN A 31 0.47 -8.11 0.32
CA GLN A 31 -0.30 -8.27 1.54
C GLN A 31 0.42 -7.62 2.74
N LYS A 32 1.73 -7.81 2.82
CA LYS A 32 2.49 -7.18 3.90
C LYS A 32 2.44 -5.66 3.78
N LEU A 33 2.58 -5.16 2.55
CA LEU A 33 2.53 -3.72 2.35
C LEU A 33 1.19 -3.15 2.81
N VAL A 34 0.10 -3.79 2.39
CA VAL A 34 -1.23 -3.31 2.72
C VAL A 34 -1.44 -3.30 4.23
N ASN A 35 -1.10 -4.42 4.88
CA ASN A 35 -1.30 -4.51 6.32
C ASN A 35 -0.46 -3.51 7.09
N ARG A 36 0.79 -3.33 6.69
CA ARG A 36 1.67 -2.38 7.37
C ARG A 36 1.25 -0.95 7.12
N SER A 37 0.80 -0.66 5.90
CA SER A 37 0.33 0.68 5.59
C SER A 37 -0.92 1.03 6.40
N MET A 38 -1.83 0.09 6.52
CA MET A 38 -3.03 0.32 7.32
C MET A 38 -2.69 0.49 8.80
N PHE A 39 -1.74 -0.31 9.28
CA PHE A 39 -1.30 -0.16 10.66
C PHE A 39 -0.73 1.23 10.91
N LEU A 40 0.11 1.70 10.02
CA LEU A 40 0.71 3.02 10.17
C LEU A 40 -0.34 4.12 10.08
N TYR A 41 -1.29 3.95 9.19
CA TYR A 41 -2.36 4.93 9.02
C TYR A 41 -3.19 5.05 10.30
N VAL A 42 -3.58 3.91 10.86
CA VAL A 42 -4.42 3.90 12.04
C VAL A 42 -3.67 4.44 13.26
N ASN A 43 -2.38 4.19 13.33
CA ASN A 43 -1.57 4.57 14.49
C ASN A 43 -0.76 5.84 14.28
N ASP A 44 -0.96 6.53 13.26
CA ASP A 44 -0.40 7.80 12.80
C ASP A 44 0.34 8.66 13.83
N LYS A 45 1.47 8.18 14.28
CA LYS A 45 2.24 8.93 15.27
C LYS A 45 3.22 9.93 14.67
N ASN A 46 3.50 9.78 13.37
CA ASN A 46 4.49 10.60 12.67
C ASN A 46 3.92 11.35 11.50
N GLY A 47 2.63 11.58 11.48
CA GLY A 47 2.01 12.31 10.38
C GLY A 47 1.84 11.50 9.11
N TYR A 48 1.92 10.20 9.23
CA TYR A 48 1.80 9.33 8.05
C TYR A 48 0.45 9.48 7.36
N LYS A 49 -0.62 9.63 8.15
CA LYS A 49 -1.96 9.79 7.61
C LYS A 49 -2.04 11.02 6.72
N GLU A 50 -1.49 12.13 7.18
CA GLU A 50 -1.50 13.34 6.39
C GLU A 50 -0.68 13.18 5.12
N SER A 51 0.47 12.54 5.23
CA SER A 51 1.31 12.28 4.07
C SER A 51 0.57 11.46 3.02
N ILE A 52 -0.11 10.41 3.45
CA ILE A 52 -0.85 9.54 2.56
C ILE A 52 -1.97 10.32 1.86
N HIS A 53 -2.67 11.17 2.60
CA HIS A 53 -3.76 11.95 2.00
C HIS A 53 -3.27 12.93 0.95
N ASN A 54 -2.01 13.35 1.07
CA ASN A 54 -1.46 14.36 0.17
C ASN A 54 -0.69 13.78 -1.00
N VAL A 55 -0.58 12.47 -1.09
CA VAL A 55 0.11 11.83 -2.20
C VAL A 55 -0.71 11.98 -3.47
N THR A 56 -0.06 12.43 -4.54
CA THR A 56 -0.69 12.52 -5.84
C THR A 56 -0.22 11.38 -6.71
N VAL A 57 -1.15 10.61 -7.23
CA VAL A 57 -0.84 9.50 -8.12
C VAL A 57 -0.96 10.02 -9.55
N VAL A 58 0.16 10.00 -10.26
CA VAL A 58 0.23 10.71 -11.54
C VAL A 58 -0.08 9.90 -12.78
N SER A 59 -0.51 8.69 -12.68
CA SER A 59 -0.79 7.96 -13.90
C SER A 59 -2.21 8.16 -14.40
N GLY A 60 -2.83 9.23 -13.99
CA GLY A 60 -4.10 9.64 -14.54
C GLY A 60 -5.30 8.88 -14.06
N SER A 61 -5.17 8.11 -13.05
CA SER A 61 -6.28 7.35 -12.49
C SER A 61 -6.81 7.97 -11.22
N HIS A 62 -8.05 7.64 -10.96
CA HIS A 62 -8.72 8.13 -9.74
C HIS A 62 -8.76 7.03 -8.70
N LEU A 63 -7.68 6.76 -8.12
CA LEU A 63 -7.65 5.77 -7.05
C LEU A 63 -7.75 6.39 -5.68
#